data_d45920cef1c0994463abce3398f57906
#
_entry.id   d45920cef1c0994463abce3398f57906
#
_cell.length_a   1.000
_cell.length_b   1.000
_cell.length_c   1.000
_cell.angle_alpha   90.00
_cell.angle_beta   90.00
_cell.angle_gamma   90.00
#
_symmetry.space_group_name_H-M   'P 1'
#
loop_
_entity.id
_entity.type
_entity.pdbx_description
1 polymer ?
#
loop_
_entity_poly.entity_id
_entity_poly.type
_entity_poly.pdbx_seq_one_letter_code
_entity_poly.pdbx_strand_id
1 'polypeptide(L)'
;MQRSLISTAALLLPLAGACGGSPSSPVAPAACQATAAHQVGSTLAVDVVPPESTIRGLLVDGATATAGKPFAVRWVMDARKAGTEMRMRAFREGTDQVIDLTWQGTASGQLAEFPARITFPAAGCWSADLSSGTAGGEVVLRVDP
;
A
#
# COMPACT_ATOMS: atom_id res chain seq x y z
N MET A 1 16.91 -37.16 84.47
CA MET A 1 16.48 -37.98 83.32
C MET A 1 15.61 -37.09 82.41
N GLN A 2 16.18 -36.54 81.38
CA GLN A 2 15.49 -35.59 80.50
C GLN A 2 15.58 -36.10 79.09
N ARG A 3 14.42 -36.45 78.52
CA ARG A 3 14.31 -36.91 77.11
C ARG A 3 14.07 -35.72 76.18
N SER A 4 15.00 -35.51 75.33
CA SER A 4 14.89 -34.52 74.24
C SER A 4 14.04 -35.11 73.08
N LEU A 5 12.98 -34.42 72.73
CA LEU A 5 12.20 -34.67 71.53
C LEU A 5 12.74 -33.83 70.39
N ILE A 6 13.24 -34.48 69.37
CA ILE A 6 13.69 -33.81 68.13
C ILE A 6 12.50 -33.67 67.19
N SER A 7 12.09 -32.45 66.94
CA SER A 7 11.02 -32.11 65.98
C SER A 7 11.64 -31.87 64.61
N THR A 8 11.30 -32.77 63.67
CA THR A 8 11.73 -32.64 62.28
C THR A 8 10.73 -31.78 61.54
N ALA A 9 11.09 -30.57 61.18
CA ALA A 9 10.27 -29.70 60.32
C ALA A 9 10.56 -29.99 58.84
N ALA A 10 9.52 -30.49 58.14
CA ALA A 10 9.56 -30.71 56.70
C ALA A 10 9.31 -29.36 55.99
N LEU A 11 10.31 -28.90 55.25
CA LEU A 11 10.22 -27.67 54.42
C LEU A 11 9.60 -28.07 53.05
N LEU A 12 8.34 -27.71 52.82
CA LEU A 12 7.70 -27.79 51.52
C LEU A 12 8.03 -26.53 50.71
N LEU A 13 8.85 -26.69 49.67
CA LEU A 13 9.09 -25.64 48.68
C LEU A 13 7.96 -25.64 47.62
N PRO A 14 7.27 -24.55 47.36
CA PRO A 14 6.40 -24.44 46.20
C PRO A 14 7.23 -24.21 44.93
N LEU A 15 7.15 -25.12 43.95
CA LEU A 15 7.60 -24.90 42.60
C LEU A 15 6.67 -23.88 41.93
N ALA A 16 7.04 -22.60 41.90
CA ALA A 16 6.40 -21.63 41.09
C ALA A 16 6.88 -21.84 39.63
N GLY A 17 6.06 -22.51 38.81
CA GLY A 17 6.24 -22.62 37.38
C GLY A 17 6.02 -21.25 36.74
N ALA A 18 7.10 -20.49 36.46
CA ALA A 18 7.06 -19.29 35.66
C ALA A 18 6.90 -19.68 34.18
N CYS A 19 5.66 -19.70 33.67
CA CYS A 19 5.39 -19.65 32.24
C CYS A 19 5.85 -18.27 31.75
N GLY A 20 7.11 -18.17 31.36
CA GLY A 20 7.67 -17.01 30.68
C GLY A 20 7.11 -16.94 29.25
N GLY A 21 5.92 -16.37 29.09
CA GLY A 21 5.46 -15.88 27.79
C GLY A 21 6.36 -14.72 27.37
N SER A 22 7.27 -14.96 26.42
CA SER A 22 8.00 -13.87 25.80
C SER A 22 7.00 -12.89 25.18
N PRO A 23 7.02 -11.59 25.50
CA PRO A 23 6.18 -10.63 24.83
C PRO A 23 6.55 -10.65 23.35
N SER A 24 5.61 -11.06 22.48
CA SER A 24 5.76 -10.94 21.04
C SER A 24 5.98 -9.46 20.74
N SER A 25 7.18 -9.08 20.33
CA SER A 25 7.46 -7.73 19.87
C SER A 25 6.48 -7.38 18.76
N PRO A 26 5.80 -6.22 18.80
CA PRO A 26 4.94 -5.80 17.72
C PRO A 26 5.77 -5.77 16.43
N VAL A 27 5.37 -6.57 15.44
CA VAL A 27 5.98 -6.52 14.11
C VAL A 27 5.72 -5.11 13.58
N ALA A 28 6.79 -4.34 13.37
CA ALA A 28 6.67 -3.03 12.75
C ALA A 28 5.96 -3.21 11.39
N PRO A 29 4.97 -2.36 11.06
CA PRO A 29 4.32 -2.43 9.75
C PRO A 29 5.39 -2.32 8.67
N ALA A 30 5.32 -3.21 7.67
CA ALA A 30 6.25 -3.19 6.55
C ALA A 30 6.26 -1.79 5.93
N ALA A 31 7.46 -1.24 5.71
CA ALA A 31 7.58 0.06 5.07
C ALA A 31 6.95 -0.01 3.67
N CYS A 32 6.12 0.99 3.32
CA CYS A 32 5.50 1.07 2.01
C CYS A 32 6.56 1.07 0.91
N GLN A 33 6.55 0.05 0.06
CA GLN A 33 7.40 -0.03 -1.13
C GLN A 33 6.67 0.59 -2.32
N ALA A 34 6.51 1.90 -2.29
CA ALA A 34 5.88 2.64 -3.38
C ALA A 34 6.63 2.45 -4.70
N THR A 35 5.89 2.40 -5.81
CA THR A 35 6.48 2.42 -7.14
C THR A 35 7.34 3.66 -7.29
N ALA A 36 8.59 3.49 -7.71
CA ALA A 36 9.54 4.58 -7.83
C ALA A 36 9.08 5.60 -8.89
N ALA A 37 8.98 6.86 -8.48
CA ALA A 37 8.77 7.95 -9.42
C ALA A 37 10.10 8.33 -10.07
N HIS A 38 10.04 8.70 -11.36
CA HIS A 38 11.20 9.14 -12.13
C HIS A 38 10.84 10.39 -12.97
N GLN A 39 11.85 11.09 -13.48
CA GLN A 39 11.64 12.28 -14.31
C GLN A 39 11.40 11.89 -15.77
N VAL A 40 10.35 12.49 -16.36
CA VAL A 40 10.09 12.48 -17.81
C VAL A 40 9.98 13.93 -18.28
N GLY A 41 11.04 14.45 -18.83
CA GLY A 41 11.15 15.90 -19.08
C GLY A 41 11.12 16.70 -17.77
N SER A 42 10.14 17.58 -17.62
CA SER A 42 9.91 18.37 -16.39
C SER A 42 8.87 17.75 -15.45
N THR A 43 8.30 16.60 -15.79
CA THR A 43 7.21 15.98 -15.05
C THR A 43 7.67 14.72 -14.33
N LEU A 44 7.21 14.49 -13.10
CA LEU A 44 7.37 13.22 -12.41
C LEU A 44 6.42 12.19 -12.99
N ALA A 45 6.88 10.96 -13.10
CA ALA A 45 6.09 9.85 -13.62
C ALA A 45 6.28 8.59 -12.80
N VAL A 46 5.27 7.73 -12.80
CA VAL A 46 5.33 6.34 -12.32
C VAL A 46 4.94 5.41 -13.44
N ASP A 47 5.67 4.31 -13.61
CA ASP A 47 5.31 3.28 -14.57
C ASP A 47 4.50 2.19 -13.89
N VAL A 48 3.43 1.73 -14.55
CA VAL A 48 2.62 0.61 -14.11
C VAL A 48 3.33 -0.70 -14.43
N VAL A 49 3.28 -1.65 -13.53
CA VAL A 49 3.90 -2.98 -13.68
C VAL A 49 2.83 -4.00 -14.08
N PRO A 50 3.07 -4.88 -15.03
CA PRO A 50 4.33 -5.06 -15.77
C PRO A 50 4.56 -3.98 -16.84
N PRO A 51 5.82 -3.78 -17.28
CA PRO A 51 6.16 -2.73 -18.26
C PRO A 51 5.42 -2.84 -19.60
N GLU A 52 4.98 -4.06 -19.97
CA GLU A 52 4.19 -4.33 -21.17
C GLU A 52 2.80 -3.67 -21.14
N SER A 53 2.34 -3.23 -19.97
CA SER A 53 1.08 -2.50 -19.82
C SER A 53 1.09 -1.21 -20.60
N THR A 54 2.28 -0.60 -20.76
CA THR A 54 2.47 0.72 -21.39
C THR A 54 1.72 1.87 -20.70
N ILE A 55 1.13 1.62 -19.52
CA ILE A 55 0.46 2.65 -18.73
C ILE A 55 1.49 3.39 -17.89
N ARG A 56 1.43 4.72 -17.93
CA ARG A 56 2.27 5.60 -17.14
C ARG A 56 1.41 6.67 -16.47
N GLY A 57 1.63 6.93 -15.21
CA GLY A 57 1.03 8.04 -14.48
C GLY A 57 1.96 9.26 -14.49
N LEU A 58 1.53 10.35 -15.08
CA LEU A 58 2.20 11.65 -14.96
C LEU A 58 1.66 12.34 -13.70
N LEU A 59 2.53 12.54 -12.71
CA LEU A 59 2.17 13.08 -11.40
C LEU A 59 2.16 14.61 -11.46
N VAL A 60 0.99 15.21 -11.31
CA VAL A 60 0.81 16.66 -11.42
C VAL A 60 1.13 17.37 -10.11
N ASP A 61 0.74 16.77 -8.98
CA ASP A 61 0.83 17.38 -7.66
C ASP A 61 2.06 16.91 -6.85
N GLY A 62 3.04 16.24 -7.50
CA GLY A 62 4.23 15.71 -6.85
C GLY A 62 4.22 14.19 -6.69
N ALA A 63 5.23 13.64 -6.04
CA ALA A 63 5.46 12.19 -5.96
C ALA A 63 4.57 11.46 -4.93
N THR A 64 3.95 12.19 -4.00
CA THR A 64 3.19 11.62 -2.88
C THR A 64 1.81 12.24 -2.78
N ALA A 65 0.80 11.41 -2.57
CA ALA A 65 -0.55 11.85 -2.25
C ALA A 65 -0.66 12.19 -0.74
N THR A 66 -1.64 13.01 -0.37
CA THR A 66 -2.00 13.28 1.02
C THR A 66 -3.42 12.78 1.28
N ALA A 67 -3.64 12.11 2.40
CA ALA A 67 -4.97 11.61 2.79
C ALA A 67 -6.01 12.74 2.85
N GLY A 68 -7.19 12.47 2.30
CA GLY A 68 -8.30 13.42 2.29
C GLY A 68 -8.14 14.59 1.28
N LYS A 69 -7.02 14.68 0.56
CA LYS A 69 -6.81 15.72 -0.45
C LYS A 69 -6.85 15.12 -1.87
N PRO A 70 -7.40 15.86 -2.86
CA PRO A 70 -7.33 15.45 -4.26
C PRO A 70 -5.88 15.37 -4.71
N PHE A 71 -5.51 14.28 -5.37
CA PHE A 71 -4.23 14.04 -5.99
C PHE A 71 -4.42 13.87 -7.49
N ALA A 72 -3.84 14.75 -8.28
CA ALA A 72 -4.00 14.75 -9.73
C ALA A 72 -2.94 13.90 -10.42
N VAL A 73 -3.40 12.94 -11.19
CA VAL A 73 -2.58 12.09 -12.06
C VAL A 73 -3.14 12.12 -13.46
N ARG A 74 -2.28 12.19 -14.47
CA ARG A 74 -2.67 11.97 -15.85
C ARG A 74 -2.12 10.61 -16.28
N TRP A 75 -3.01 9.63 -16.42
CA TRP A 75 -2.63 8.34 -16.96
C TRP A 75 -2.50 8.44 -18.47
N VAL A 76 -1.39 7.96 -19.02
CA VAL A 76 -1.12 7.95 -20.46
C VAL A 76 -0.74 6.54 -20.89
N MET A 77 -1.13 6.15 -22.09
CA MET A 77 -0.82 4.85 -22.67
C MET A 77 -0.91 4.86 -24.19
N ASP A 78 -0.47 3.77 -24.83
CA ASP A 78 -0.65 3.57 -26.28
C ASP A 78 -2.15 3.51 -26.62
N ALA A 79 -2.59 4.40 -27.51
CA ALA A 79 -3.99 4.52 -27.92
C ALA A 79 -4.54 3.22 -28.55
N ARG A 80 -3.68 2.40 -29.15
CA ARG A 80 -4.09 1.10 -29.76
C ARG A 80 -4.49 0.06 -28.73
N LYS A 81 -4.02 0.21 -27.47
CA LYS A 81 -4.34 -0.68 -26.35
C LYS A 81 -5.43 -0.10 -25.46
N ALA A 82 -5.68 1.19 -25.55
CA ALA A 82 -6.61 1.90 -24.71
C ALA A 82 -8.06 1.59 -25.04
N GLY A 83 -8.91 1.52 -24.01
CA GLY A 83 -10.36 1.63 -24.12
C GLY A 83 -10.80 3.10 -24.03
N THR A 84 -12.09 3.32 -23.93
CA THR A 84 -12.68 4.65 -23.75
C THR A 84 -12.55 5.15 -22.31
N GLU A 85 -12.35 4.23 -21.38
CA GLU A 85 -12.23 4.53 -19.95
C GLU A 85 -11.00 3.84 -19.33
N MET A 86 -10.47 4.44 -18.28
CA MET A 86 -9.49 3.87 -17.37
C MET A 86 -10.19 3.54 -16.06
N ARG A 87 -10.02 2.32 -15.58
CA ARG A 87 -10.51 1.88 -14.27
C ARG A 87 -9.34 1.72 -13.33
N MET A 88 -9.54 2.09 -12.08
CA MET A 88 -8.61 1.85 -10.99
C MET A 88 -9.35 1.23 -9.82
N ARG A 89 -8.80 0.15 -9.29
CA ARG A 89 -9.21 -0.41 -8.03
C ARG A 89 -8.02 -0.41 -7.08
N ALA A 90 -8.09 0.34 -6.01
CA ALA A 90 -6.99 0.47 -5.07
C ALA A 90 -7.36 -0.09 -3.70
N PHE A 91 -6.40 -0.77 -3.10
CA PHE A 91 -6.49 -1.44 -1.79
C PHE A 91 -5.47 -0.83 -0.86
N ARG A 92 -5.89 -0.48 0.35
CA ARG A 92 -4.95 -0.08 1.39
C ARG A 92 -4.37 -1.31 2.07
N GLU A 93 -3.04 -1.45 2.03
CA GLU A 93 -2.35 -2.58 2.64
C GLU A 93 -2.67 -2.73 4.14
N GLY A 94 -2.90 -3.98 4.56
CA GLY A 94 -3.22 -4.32 5.95
C GLY A 94 -4.61 -3.91 6.42
N THR A 95 -5.53 -3.52 5.51
CA THR A 95 -6.92 -3.15 5.83
C THR A 95 -7.89 -3.67 4.77
N ASP A 96 -9.19 -3.54 5.02
CA ASP A 96 -10.26 -3.85 4.06
C ASP A 96 -10.70 -2.63 3.23
N GLN A 97 -9.93 -1.51 3.30
CA GLN A 97 -10.28 -0.30 2.57
C GLN A 97 -10.00 -0.47 1.09
N VAL A 98 -11.03 -0.20 0.28
CA VAL A 98 -10.99 -0.27 -1.18
C VAL A 98 -11.59 1.00 -1.76
N ILE A 99 -11.02 1.50 -2.85
CA ILE A 99 -11.62 2.54 -3.69
C ILE A 99 -11.67 2.05 -5.13
N ASP A 100 -12.81 2.27 -5.80
CA ASP A 100 -13.01 1.96 -7.22
C ASP A 100 -13.31 3.28 -7.94
N LEU A 101 -12.53 3.60 -8.98
CA LEU A 101 -12.66 4.82 -9.75
C LEU A 101 -12.62 4.52 -11.25
N THR A 102 -13.29 5.37 -12.03
CA THR A 102 -13.31 5.28 -13.49
C THR A 102 -13.21 6.69 -14.07
N TRP A 103 -12.40 6.85 -15.10
CA TRP A 103 -12.23 8.11 -15.81
C TRP A 103 -12.37 7.89 -17.30
N GLN A 104 -13.02 8.84 -17.98
CA GLN A 104 -13.09 8.87 -19.43
C GLN A 104 -11.77 9.38 -20.01
N GLY A 105 -11.34 8.75 -21.09
CA GLY A 105 -10.12 9.12 -21.79
C GLY A 105 -10.35 9.85 -23.09
N THR A 106 -9.32 10.49 -23.59
CA THR A 106 -9.27 11.05 -24.92
C THR A 106 -8.03 10.52 -25.65
N ALA A 107 -8.22 10.09 -26.90
CA ALA A 107 -7.10 9.68 -27.74
C ALA A 107 -6.63 10.84 -28.60
N SER A 108 -5.32 11.07 -28.66
CA SER A 108 -4.68 12.05 -29.52
C SER A 108 -3.45 11.42 -30.17
N GLY A 109 -3.53 11.13 -31.45
CA GLY A 109 -2.48 10.45 -32.18
C GLY A 109 -2.23 9.04 -31.66
N GLN A 110 -1.01 8.77 -31.20
CA GLN A 110 -0.61 7.46 -30.67
C GLN A 110 -0.84 7.28 -29.16
N LEU A 111 -1.27 8.33 -28.47
CA LEU A 111 -1.49 8.32 -27.03
C LEU A 111 -2.96 8.47 -26.70
N ALA A 112 -3.40 7.75 -25.66
CA ALA A 112 -4.62 7.99 -24.94
C ALA A 112 -4.29 8.56 -23.57
N GLU A 113 -5.05 9.56 -23.14
CA GLU A 113 -4.88 10.27 -21.88
C GLU A 113 -6.15 10.19 -21.04
N PHE A 114 -5.99 9.91 -19.74
CA PHE A 114 -7.06 9.81 -18.77
C PHE A 114 -6.73 10.71 -17.58
N PRO A 115 -7.24 11.95 -17.57
CA PRO A 115 -7.04 12.85 -16.44
C PRO A 115 -7.80 12.33 -15.21
N ALA A 116 -7.09 12.09 -14.15
CA ALA A 116 -7.61 11.50 -12.92
C ALA A 116 -7.42 12.45 -11.73
N ARG A 117 -8.41 12.50 -10.85
CA ARG A 117 -8.30 13.03 -9.49
C ARG A 117 -8.67 11.95 -8.53
N ILE A 118 -7.74 11.63 -7.61
CA ILE A 118 -7.88 10.55 -6.65
C ILE A 118 -7.87 11.16 -5.26
N THR A 119 -8.83 10.80 -4.42
CA THR A 119 -8.81 11.16 -3.00
C THR A 119 -8.75 9.88 -2.19
N PHE A 120 -7.60 9.66 -1.55
CA PHE A 120 -7.41 8.52 -0.67
C PHE A 120 -7.99 8.86 0.71
N PRO A 121 -8.88 8.01 1.28
CA PRO A 121 -9.54 8.32 2.55
C PRO A 121 -8.61 8.27 3.76
N ALA A 122 -7.46 7.61 3.64
CA ALA A 122 -6.52 7.45 4.75
C ALA A 122 -5.08 7.33 4.25
N ALA A 123 -4.13 7.70 5.09
CA ALA A 123 -2.70 7.53 4.87
C ALA A 123 -2.31 6.05 4.86
N GLY A 124 -1.22 5.73 4.19
CA GLY A 124 -0.66 4.38 4.12
C GLY A 124 -0.17 3.98 2.73
N CYS A 125 0.03 2.69 2.55
CA CYS A 125 0.41 2.09 1.28
C CYS A 125 -0.85 1.63 0.55
N TRP A 126 -1.02 2.06 -0.69
CA TRP A 126 -2.15 1.72 -1.53
C TRP A 126 -1.66 1.02 -2.80
N SER A 127 -2.03 -0.25 -2.94
CA SER A 127 -1.81 -1.01 -4.17
C SER A 127 -2.99 -0.78 -5.10
N ALA A 128 -2.74 -0.34 -6.31
CA ALA A 128 -3.78 0.05 -7.27
C ALA A 128 -3.65 -0.72 -8.58
N ASP A 129 -4.68 -1.50 -8.89
CA ASP A 129 -4.86 -2.16 -10.18
C ASP A 129 -5.47 -1.16 -11.17
N LEU A 130 -4.82 -0.99 -12.30
CA LEU A 130 -5.26 -0.15 -13.40
C LEU A 130 -5.61 -1.00 -14.62
N SER A 131 -6.67 -0.64 -15.33
CA SER A 131 -7.03 -1.31 -16.58
C SER A 131 -7.71 -0.36 -17.56
N SER A 132 -7.38 -0.50 -18.85
CA SER A 132 -8.04 0.19 -19.95
C SER A 132 -7.85 -0.62 -21.24
N GLY A 133 -8.95 -0.97 -21.92
CA GLY A 133 -8.90 -1.79 -23.13
C GLY A 133 -8.21 -3.12 -22.91
N THR A 134 -7.07 -3.33 -23.57
CA THR A 134 -6.25 -4.56 -23.45
C THR A 134 -5.03 -4.40 -22.53
N ALA A 135 -4.82 -3.21 -21.97
CA ALA A 135 -3.72 -2.95 -21.05
C ALA A 135 -4.20 -2.95 -19.60
N GLY A 136 -3.32 -3.38 -18.69
CA GLY A 136 -3.57 -3.37 -17.27
C GLY A 136 -2.30 -3.64 -16.49
N GLY A 137 -2.32 -3.35 -15.22
CA GLY A 137 -1.21 -3.61 -14.31
C GLY A 137 -1.39 -2.86 -12.99
N GLU A 138 -0.35 -2.90 -12.17
CA GLU A 138 -0.36 -2.44 -10.79
C GLU A 138 0.62 -1.28 -10.57
N VAL A 139 0.23 -0.38 -9.69
CA VAL A 139 1.11 0.65 -9.14
C VAL A 139 0.89 0.74 -7.64
N VAL A 140 1.97 0.91 -6.88
CA VAL A 140 1.89 1.12 -5.43
C VAL A 140 2.14 2.59 -5.12
N LEU A 141 1.19 3.21 -4.44
CA LEU A 141 1.23 4.63 -4.10
C LEU A 141 1.37 4.81 -2.58
N ARG A 142 2.29 5.67 -2.18
CA ARG A 142 2.38 6.12 -0.81
C ARG A 142 1.47 7.33 -0.61
N VAL A 143 0.66 7.28 0.45
CA VAL A 143 -0.24 8.36 0.85
C VAL A 143 0.18 8.83 2.24
N ASP A 144 0.60 10.08 2.34
CA ASP A 144 0.99 10.72 3.59
C ASP A 144 -0.25 11.19 4.38
N PRO A 145 -0.13 11.39 5.71
CA PRO A 145 -1.20 11.89 6.57
C PRO A 145 -1.70 13.28 6.20
#